data_c0a7bd7066cdc17ccaf66f29b36b2cc8
#
_entry.id   c0a7bd7066cdc17ccaf66f29b36b2cc8
#
_cell.length_a   1.000
_cell.length_b   1.000
_cell.length_c   1.000
_cell.angle_alpha   90.00
_cell.angle_beta   90.00
_cell.angle_gamma   90.00
#
_symmetry.space_group_name_H-M   'P 1'
#
loop_
_entity.id
_entity.type
_entity.pdbx_description
1 polymer ?
#
loop_
_entity_poly.entity_id
_entity_poly.type
_entity_poly.pdbx_seq_one_letter_code
_entity_poly.pdbx_strand_id
1 'polypeptide(L)'
;MKKIRLTFGLIAVAASLTAQDYHYSMFTMSPLNLNPALTGNFTGDLRIINNYRMQWSTISKPYSTYSFGGDMPLMRKDKKKGSPDFFAVGLNVNVDKAGSSSLKNNTYGGSFSYNKSLDGVGKTYFSLGGSFAFAQRSITLSGMSWGTQWTGLTYDPTIANGESIGFGDSYTYFDFAGGVAVTSAPSDRFKMSGGVAAFHLNRPRIDFLGGTDKLYMKVGIHWKGEIALGANSNALLVPQAQYVMQGPARMLNAGLGVKYKLQEASRYTGYQSERSLTLGGMYRAGDAVSGYLRIDIASVGVAFNYDLNVSKLTPASNGVGAFEFMLIYTGMYSNRNSRNDNKSFF
;
A
#
# COMPACT_ATOMS: atom_id res chain seq x y z
N MET A 1 16.13 43.59 7.96
CA MET A 1 14.82 43.13 8.45
C MET A 1 14.10 42.13 7.51
N LYS A 2 14.24 42.22 6.16
CA LYS A 2 13.63 41.25 5.22
C LYS A 2 14.26 39.86 5.27
N LYS A 3 15.58 39.72 5.54
CA LYS A 3 16.31 38.43 5.62
C LYS A 3 15.91 37.58 6.84
N ILE A 4 15.58 38.21 7.98
CA ILE A 4 15.16 37.52 9.20
C ILE A 4 13.76 36.87 9.01
N ARG A 5 12.86 37.52 8.26
CA ARG A 5 11.52 36.97 7.99
C ARG A 5 11.54 35.76 7.05
N LEU A 6 12.55 35.68 6.14
CA LEU A 6 12.72 34.54 5.23
C LEU A 6 13.23 33.32 5.99
N THR A 7 14.16 33.51 6.93
CA THR A 7 14.73 32.43 7.77
C THR A 7 13.68 31.85 8.73
N PHE A 8 12.81 32.68 9.31
CA PHE A 8 11.70 32.22 10.14
C PHE A 8 10.63 31.46 9.32
N GLY A 9 10.41 31.85 8.08
CA GLY A 9 9.49 31.15 7.16
C GLY A 9 10.00 29.75 6.79
N LEU A 10 11.31 29.59 6.59
CA LEU A 10 11.93 28.29 6.28
C LEU A 10 11.94 27.34 7.50
N ILE A 11 12.16 27.86 8.71
CA ILE A 11 12.10 27.07 9.95
C ILE A 11 10.67 26.62 10.25
N ALA A 12 9.65 27.45 9.97
CA ALA A 12 8.24 27.09 10.17
C ALA A 12 7.76 26.01 9.18
N VAL A 13 8.35 25.92 7.98
CA VAL A 13 8.04 24.85 7.00
C VAL A 13 8.74 23.54 7.38
N ALA A 14 9.94 23.59 7.95
CA ALA A 14 10.65 22.39 8.41
C ALA A 14 9.97 21.69 9.62
N ALA A 15 9.24 22.45 10.46
CA ALA A 15 8.53 21.90 11.61
C ALA A 15 7.27 21.07 11.26
N SER A 16 6.88 21.02 9.99
CA SER A 16 5.69 20.28 9.52
C SER A 16 6.03 18.95 8.82
N LEU A 17 7.30 18.57 8.75
CA LEU A 17 7.73 17.30 8.16
C LEU A 17 7.61 16.18 9.18
N THR A 18 6.39 15.85 9.56
CA THR A 18 6.13 14.60 10.28
C THR A 18 6.29 13.46 9.29
N ALA A 19 7.28 12.61 9.53
CA ALA A 19 7.55 11.44 8.72
C ALA A 19 6.32 10.53 8.67
N GLN A 20 5.59 10.56 7.53
CA GLN A 20 4.53 9.63 7.23
C GLN A 20 5.14 8.36 6.65
N ASP A 21 4.50 7.22 6.90
CA ASP A 21 4.80 6.01 6.18
C ASP A 21 4.46 6.14 4.70
N TYR A 22 5.13 5.34 3.87
CA TYR A 22 4.77 5.23 2.47
C TYR A 22 3.31 4.78 2.31
N HIS A 23 2.69 5.21 1.24
CA HIS A 23 1.33 4.84 0.87
C HIS A 23 1.22 4.63 -0.64
N TYR A 24 0.22 3.88 -1.06
CA TYR A 24 -0.14 3.70 -2.46
C TYR A 24 -1.46 4.40 -2.77
N SER A 25 -1.56 5.04 -3.93
CA SER A 25 -2.81 5.62 -4.42
C SER A 25 -3.81 4.50 -4.71
N MET A 26 -3.36 3.42 -5.36
CA MET A 26 -4.13 2.19 -5.54
C MET A 26 -3.98 1.23 -4.34
N PHE A 27 -4.35 1.68 -3.15
CA PHE A 27 -4.17 0.95 -1.89
C PHE A 27 -4.79 -0.46 -1.90
N THR A 28 -5.85 -0.69 -2.66
CA THR A 28 -6.53 -1.99 -2.76
C THR A 28 -5.69 -3.06 -3.48
N MET A 29 -4.65 -2.65 -4.23
CA MET A 29 -3.69 -3.55 -4.87
C MET A 29 -2.52 -3.95 -3.95
N SER A 30 -2.51 -3.47 -2.70
CA SER A 30 -1.48 -3.78 -1.70
C SER A 30 -2.11 -4.26 -0.38
N PRO A 31 -2.88 -5.36 -0.39
CA PRO A 31 -3.69 -5.78 0.76
C PRO A 31 -2.88 -6.08 2.02
N LEU A 32 -1.68 -6.66 1.91
CA LEU A 32 -0.83 -6.97 3.07
C LEU A 32 -0.29 -5.70 3.77
N ASN A 33 -0.11 -4.61 3.03
CA ASN A 33 0.27 -3.30 3.57
C ASN A 33 -0.94 -2.46 4.00
N LEU A 34 -2.14 -2.84 3.55
CA LEU A 34 -3.38 -2.15 3.87
C LEU A 34 -3.97 -2.60 5.21
N ASN A 35 -4.05 -3.92 5.42
CA ASN A 35 -4.63 -4.51 6.63
C ASN A 35 -4.19 -5.98 6.77
N PRO A 36 -3.55 -6.40 7.87
CA PRO A 36 -3.15 -7.78 8.06
C PRO A 36 -4.33 -8.78 8.11
N ALA A 37 -5.55 -8.32 8.41
CA ALA A 37 -6.75 -9.16 8.33
C ALA A 37 -7.13 -9.57 6.89
N LEU A 38 -6.55 -8.94 5.86
CA LEU A 38 -6.75 -9.32 4.46
C LEU A 38 -5.82 -10.43 3.98
N THR A 39 -4.95 -10.93 4.84
CA THR A 39 -4.08 -12.08 4.54
C THR A 39 -4.94 -13.31 4.21
N GLY A 40 -4.67 -13.93 3.06
CA GLY A 40 -5.41 -15.09 2.55
C GLY A 40 -6.85 -14.83 2.13
N ASN A 41 -7.31 -13.57 2.24
CA ASN A 41 -8.69 -13.21 1.90
C ASN A 41 -8.80 -12.88 0.40
N PHE A 42 -8.72 -13.90 -0.42
CA PHE A 42 -8.85 -13.86 -1.88
C PHE A 42 -9.32 -15.23 -2.41
N THR A 43 -9.72 -15.28 -3.67
CA THR A 43 -10.05 -16.54 -4.33
C THR A 43 -8.79 -17.12 -4.96
N GLY A 44 -8.37 -18.29 -4.49
CA GLY A 44 -7.15 -18.97 -4.92
C GLY A 44 -6.40 -19.58 -3.74
N ASP A 45 -5.30 -20.26 -4.04
CA ASP A 45 -4.47 -20.96 -3.04
C ASP A 45 -3.17 -20.19 -2.73
N LEU A 46 -2.73 -19.33 -3.65
CA LEU A 46 -1.55 -18.47 -3.50
C LEU A 46 -1.81 -17.13 -4.16
N ARG A 47 -1.46 -16.05 -3.48
CA ARG A 47 -1.39 -14.71 -4.06
C ARG A 47 0.03 -14.18 -3.96
N ILE A 48 0.55 -13.63 -5.06
CA ILE A 48 1.83 -12.91 -5.11
C ILE A 48 1.54 -11.48 -5.53
N ILE A 49 2.16 -10.53 -4.86
CA ILE A 49 1.93 -9.09 -5.04
C ILE A 49 3.26 -8.41 -5.26
N ASN A 50 3.32 -7.56 -6.27
CA ASN A 50 4.47 -6.72 -6.55
C ASN A 50 3.97 -5.30 -6.82
N ASN A 51 4.48 -4.32 -6.08
CA ASN A 51 4.09 -2.92 -6.22
C ASN A 51 5.33 -2.05 -6.28
N TYR A 52 5.35 -1.11 -7.21
CA TYR A 52 6.36 -0.09 -7.36
C TYR A 52 5.71 1.29 -7.42
N ARG A 53 6.22 2.24 -6.67
CA ARG A 53 5.82 3.65 -6.69
C ARG A 53 7.05 4.53 -6.80
N MET A 54 7.00 5.51 -7.70
CA MET A 54 7.99 6.56 -7.83
C MET A 54 7.30 7.92 -7.72
N GLN A 55 7.77 8.78 -6.81
CA GLN A 55 7.14 10.07 -6.51
C GLN A 55 8.14 11.21 -6.65
N TRP A 56 7.67 12.37 -7.16
CA TRP A 56 8.42 13.60 -7.26
C TRP A 56 9.73 13.51 -8.06
N SER A 57 9.68 12.86 -9.20
CA SER A 57 10.84 12.66 -10.08
C SER A 57 11.43 13.96 -10.66
N THR A 58 10.68 15.07 -10.60
CA THR A 58 11.07 16.38 -11.15
C THR A 58 11.69 17.33 -10.11
N ILE A 59 11.58 17.05 -8.81
CA ILE A 59 12.03 17.98 -7.74
C ILE A 59 13.48 17.71 -7.36
N SER A 60 13.84 16.42 -7.17
CA SER A 60 15.17 15.98 -6.74
C SER A 60 15.35 14.50 -7.10
N LYS A 61 16.22 13.76 -6.37
CA LYS A 61 16.17 12.29 -6.45
C LYS A 61 14.80 11.80 -6.00
N PRO A 62 14.10 11.01 -6.84
CA PRO A 62 12.73 10.60 -6.55
C PRO A 62 12.63 9.75 -5.29
N TYR A 63 11.48 9.84 -4.64
CA TYR A 63 11.10 8.85 -3.64
C TYR A 63 10.67 7.59 -4.38
N SER A 64 11.19 6.44 -3.99
CA SER A 64 10.85 5.15 -4.59
C SER A 64 10.49 4.15 -3.52
N THR A 65 9.32 3.56 -3.65
CA THR A 65 8.80 2.52 -2.78
C THR A 65 8.59 1.25 -3.59
N TYR A 66 9.15 0.15 -3.12
CA TYR A 66 8.98 -1.17 -3.68
C TYR A 66 8.40 -2.10 -2.63
N SER A 67 7.34 -2.84 -2.97
CA SER A 67 6.76 -3.86 -2.11
C SER A 67 6.63 -5.17 -2.86
N PHE A 68 7.09 -6.23 -2.25
CA PHE A 68 6.89 -7.60 -2.72
C PHE A 68 6.31 -8.42 -1.59
N GLY A 69 5.30 -9.23 -1.87
CA GLY A 69 4.70 -10.09 -0.88
C GLY A 69 3.96 -11.26 -1.47
N GLY A 70 3.62 -12.18 -0.61
CA GLY A 70 2.79 -13.33 -0.97
C GLY A 70 2.05 -13.85 0.24
N ASP A 71 0.88 -14.39 0.01
CA ASP A 71 0.05 -14.96 1.06
C ASP A 71 -0.76 -16.16 0.55
N MET A 72 -1.09 -17.03 1.48
CA MET A 72 -1.84 -18.25 1.20
C MET A 72 -2.83 -18.56 2.32
N PRO A 73 -4.06 -19.00 2.00
CA PRO A 73 -4.97 -19.58 2.96
C PRO A 73 -4.48 -20.99 3.35
N LEU A 74 -4.58 -21.29 4.63
CA LEU A 74 -4.28 -22.60 5.18
C LEU A 74 -5.59 -23.29 5.57
N MET A 75 -5.67 -24.60 5.34
CA MET A 75 -6.82 -25.43 5.77
C MET A 75 -8.18 -24.97 5.23
N ARG A 76 -8.22 -24.23 4.12
CA ARG A 76 -9.47 -23.88 3.46
C ARG A 76 -10.11 -25.18 2.96
N LYS A 77 -11.15 -25.63 3.64
CA LYS A 77 -11.87 -26.86 3.28
C LYS A 77 -12.84 -26.60 2.13
N ASP A 78 -13.07 -27.66 1.32
CA ASP A 78 -14.12 -27.65 0.32
C ASP A 78 -15.48 -27.44 1.03
N LYS A 79 -16.32 -26.54 0.50
CA LYS A 79 -17.62 -26.14 1.06
C LYS A 79 -18.55 -27.32 1.40
N LYS A 80 -18.29 -28.49 0.81
CA LYS A 80 -19.05 -29.71 1.06
C LYS A 80 -18.57 -30.54 2.26
N LYS A 81 -17.43 -30.22 2.86
CA LYS A 81 -16.76 -31.10 3.85
C LYS A 81 -16.50 -30.49 5.22
N GLY A 82 -17.07 -29.35 5.57
CA GLY A 82 -16.90 -28.75 6.89
C GLY A 82 -17.06 -27.24 6.95
N SER A 83 -16.65 -26.62 8.06
CA SER A 83 -16.70 -25.16 8.21
C SER A 83 -15.85 -24.47 7.13
N PRO A 84 -16.36 -23.45 6.47
CA PRO A 84 -15.61 -22.65 5.50
C PRO A 84 -14.58 -21.71 6.16
N ASP A 85 -14.43 -21.79 7.50
CA ASP A 85 -13.44 -21.02 8.24
C ASP A 85 -12.02 -21.46 7.87
N PHE A 86 -11.07 -20.52 7.85
CA PHE A 86 -9.69 -20.85 7.52
C PHE A 86 -8.70 -19.88 8.19
N PHE A 87 -7.48 -20.38 8.38
CA PHE A 87 -6.32 -19.55 8.71
C PHE A 87 -5.58 -19.15 7.45
N ALA A 88 -4.79 -18.10 7.53
CA ALA A 88 -3.91 -17.72 6.45
C ALA A 88 -2.60 -17.15 6.98
N VAL A 89 -1.56 -17.24 6.16
CA VAL A 89 -0.24 -16.68 6.43
C VAL A 89 0.24 -15.90 5.22
N GLY A 90 1.08 -14.91 5.47
CA GLY A 90 1.68 -14.10 4.43
C GLY A 90 3.05 -13.58 4.83
N LEU A 91 3.83 -13.23 3.83
CA LEU A 91 5.13 -12.58 3.97
C LEU A 91 5.14 -11.35 3.07
N ASN A 92 5.80 -10.29 3.52
CA ASN A 92 5.99 -9.08 2.73
C ASN A 92 7.35 -8.45 3.00
N VAL A 93 7.91 -7.85 1.97
CA VAL A 93 9.12 -7.06 1.99
C VAL A 93 8.78 -5.70 1.41
N ASN A 94 9.17 -4.64 2.12
CA ASN A 94 9.00 -3.28 1.63
C ASN A 94 10.35 -2.58 1.70
N VAL A 95 10.70 -1.88 0.63
CA VAL A 95 11.90 -1.07 0.51
C VAL A 95 11.46 0.32 0.10
N ASP A 96 11.63 1.26 1.01
CA ASP A 96 11.33 2.67 0.77
C ASP A 96 12.62 3.48 0.78
N LYS A 97 12.84 4.28 -0.25
CA LYS A 97 14.02 5.11 -0.43
C LYS A 97 13.62 6.55 -0.69
N ALA A 98 14.11 7.45 0.14
CA ALA A 98 13.76 8.86 0.09
C ALA A 98 14.98 9.75 -0.13
N GLY A 99 14.89 10.64 -1.11
CA GLY A 99 15.76 11.80 -1.28
C GLY A 99 17.22 11.51 -1.61
N SER A 100 18.02 12.57 -1.59
CA SER A 100 19.46 12.55 -1.92
C SER A 100 20.32 11.86 -0.87
N SER A 101 19.95 11.91 0.39
CA SER A 101 20.59 11.19 1.51
C SER A 101 20.41 9.68 1.45
N SER A 102 19.64 9.20 0.47
CA SER A 102 19.30 7.77 0.37
C SER A 102 18.81 7.19 1.70
N LEU A 103 17.96 7.97 2.43
CA LEU A 103 17.26 7.42 3.58
C LEU A 103 16.47 6.21 3.13
N LYS A 104 16.84 5.04 3.63
CA LYS A 104 16.19 3.77 3.32
C LYS A 104 15.43 3.28 4.54
N ASN A 105 14.23 2.74 4.30
CA ASN A 105 13.46 2.01 5.28
C ASN A 105 13.11 0.64 4.70
N ASN A 106 13.83 -0.39 5.11
CA ASN A 106 13.61 -1.76 4.69
C ASN A 106 12.78 -2.46 5.76
N THR A 107 11.67 -3.10 5.36
CA THR A 107 10.78 -3.80 6.28
C THR A 107 10.56 -5.22 5.77
N TYR A 108 10.77 -6.21 6.63
CA TYR A 108 10.57 -7.63 6.36
C TYR A 108 9.51 -8.13 7.32
N GLY A 109 8.33 -8.47 6.81
CA GLY A 109 7.17 -8.78 7.62
C GLY A 109 6.58 -10.15 7.39
N GLY A 110 5.96 -10.68 8.45
CA GLY A 110 5.08 -11.84 8.41
C GLY A 110 3.69 -11.43 8.87
N SER A 111 2.66 -11.97 8.26
CA SER A 111 1.27 -11.76 8.64
C SER A 111 0.52 -13.06 8.81
N PHE A 112 -0.49 -13.04 9.65
CA PHE A 112 -1.40 -14.15 9.86
C PHE A 112 -2.82 -13.63 10.03
N SER A 113 -3.81 -14.43 9.62
CA SER A 113 -5.21 -14.10 9.84
C SER A 113 -6.05 -15.34 10.13
N TYR A 114 -7.15 -15.13 10.84
CA TYR A 114 -8.24 -16.07 10.97
C TYR A 114 -9.48 -15.49 10.29
N ASN A 115 -10.07 -16.26 9.39
CA ASN A 115 -11.20 -15.87 8.58
C ASN A 115 -12.42 -16.72 8.95
N LYS A 116 -13.36 -16.12 9.65
CA LYS A 116 -14.61 -16.73 10.12
C LYS A 116 -15.71 -16.49 9.12
N SER A 117 -16.29 -17.55 8.57
CA SER A 117 -17.49 -17.42 7.74
C SER A 117 -18.71 -17.06 8.59
N LEU A 118 -19.40 -15.99 8.22
CA LEU A 118 -20.60 -15.51 8.92
C LEU A 118 -21.88 -16.14 8.36
N ASP A 119 -21.85 -16.60 7.11
CA ASP A 119 -23.00 -17.18 6.42
C ASP A 119 -22.98 -18.70 6.31
N GLY A 120 -21.93 -19.34 6.84
CA GLY A 120 -21.72 -20.79 6.79
C GLY A 120 -21.46 -21.37 5.41
N VAL A 121 -21.54 -20.55 4.33
CA VAL A 121 -21.32 -20.96 2.94
C VAL A 121 -20.08 -20.31 2.32
N GLY A 122 -19.38 -19.48 3.08
CA GLY A 122 -18.12 -18.85 2.66
C GLY A 122 -18.28 -17.74 1.61
N LYS A 123 -19.36 -16.98 1.69
CA LYS A 123 -19.59 -15.77 0.89
C LYS A 123 -19.30 -14.49 1.69
N THR A 124 -19.43 -14.57 3.00
CA THR A 124 -19.19 -13.45 3.91
C THR A 124 -18.26 -13.90 5.02
N TYR A 125 -17.14 -13.18 5.16
CA TYR A 125 -16.13 -13.46 6.16
C TYR A 125 -15.93 -12.26 7.07
N PHE A 126 -15.82 -12.52 8.37
CA PHE A 126 -15.17 -11.65 9.33
C PHE A 126 -13.75 -12.15 9.53
N SER A 127 -12.77 -11.27 9.38
CA SER A 127 -11.36 -11.60 9.44
C SER A 127 -10.70 -10.82 10.57
N LEU A 128 -9.90 -11.52 11.38
CA LEU A 128 -9.01 -10.95 12.38
C LEU A 128 -7.58 -11.28 11.97
N GLY A 129 -6.70 -10.28 11.93
CA GLY A 129 -5.33 -10.48 11.50
C GLY A 129 -4.32 -9.72 12.33
N GLY A 130 -3.10 -10.24 12.35
CA GLY A 130 -1.93 -9.61 12.94
C GLY A 130 -0.73 -9.72 12.04
N SER A 131 0.22 -8.81 12.21
CA SER A 131 1.52 -8.88 11.56
C SER A 131 2.64 -8.46 12.49
N PHE A 132 3.81 -8.99 12.23
CA PHE A 132 5.06 -8.59 12.84
C PHE A 132 6.06 -8.29 11.73
N ALA A 133 6.95 -7.35 11.97
CA ALA A 133 7.96 -6.98 11.01
C ALA A 133 9.29 -6.63 11.71
N PHE A 134 10.38 -6.94 11.03
CA PHE A 134 11.70 -6.42 11.33
C PHE A 134 11.97 -5.27 10.37
N ALA A 135 12.25 -4.10 10.89
CA ALA A 135 12.52 -2.89 10.13
C ALA A 135 13.95 -2.41 10.36
N GLN A 136 14.61 -2.00 9.29
CA GLN A 136 15.90 -1.38 9.30
C GLN A 136 15.83 -0.02 8.61
N ARG A 137 16.16 1.04 9.31
CA ARG A 137 16.39 2.36 8.74
C ARG A 137 17.87 2.64 8.61
N SER A 138 18.27 3.16 7.46
CA SER A 138 19.66 3.55 7.20
C SER A 138 19.71 4.85 6.41
N ILE A 139 20.77 5.62 6.65
CA ILE A 139 21.05 6.86 5.93
C ILE A 139 22.47 6.78 5.36
N THR A 140 22.64 7.24 4.14
CA THR A 140 23.97 7.28 3.50
C THR A 140 24.40 8.73 3.38
N LEU A 141 25.41 9.12 4.13
CA LEU A 141 25.95 10.49 4.15
C LEU A 141 26.93 10.75 2.99
N SER A 142 27.50 9.70 2.41
CA SER A 142 28.39 9.82 1.26
C SER A 142 27.64 10.40 0.03
N GLY A 143 28.17 11.47 -0.53
CA GLY A 143 27.57 12.19 -1.66
C GLY A 143 26.55 13.27 -1.27
N MET A 144 26.40 13.57 0.02
CA MET A 144 25.74 14.79 0.48
C MET A 144 26.70 15.98 0.38
N SER A 145 26.13 17.14 0.09
CA SER A 145 26.83 18.41 0.10
C SER A 145 26.33 19.30 1.23
N TRP A 146 27.24 19.91 1.94
CA TRP A 146 26.97 20.72 3.13
C TRP A 146 27.29 22.19 2.85
N GLY A 147 26.51 23.11 3.39
CA GLY A 147 26.75 24.53 3.21
C GLY A 147 28.14 25.00 3.66
N THR A 148 28.73 24.34 4.65
CA THR A 148 30.08 24.57 5.13
C THR A 148 31.18 24.20 4.14
N GLN A 149 30.88 23.38 3.16
CA GLN A 149 31.82 22.95 2.10
C GLN A 149 31.78 23.87 0.87
N TRP A 150 30.98 24.94 0.92
CA TRP A 150 30.94 25.95 -0.14
C TRP A 150 32.01 27.01 0.12
N THR A 151 32.99 27.13 -0.79
CA THR A 151 34.13 28.07 -0.67
C THR A 151 33.81 29.52 -1.08
N GLY A 152 32.56 29.78 -1.52
CA GLY A 152 32.19 31.07 -2.12
C GLY A 152 32.24 31.08 -3.64
N LEU A 153 33.02 30.18 -4.23
CA LEU A 153 33.18 30.01 -5.69
C LEU A 153 32.81 28.61 -6.17
N THR A 154 33.18 27.59 -5.42
CA THR A 154 32.97 26.19 -5.77
C THR A 154 32.69 25.35 -4.53
N TYR A 155 32.13 24.21 -4.76
CA TYR A 155 31.91 23.19 -3.76
C TYR A 155 33.19 22.32 -3.59
N ASP A 156 33.72 22.23 -2.38
CA ASP A 156 34.88 21.40 -2.05
C ASP A 156 34.49 20.30 -1.06
N PRO A 157 34.39 19.04 -1.48
CA PRO A 157 34.01 17.92 -0.62
C PRO A 157 35.10 17.54 0.39
N THR A 158 36.33 18.08 0.27
CA THR A 158 37.42 17.81 1.20
C THR A 158 37.34 18.64 2.47
N ILE A 159 36.60 19.74 2.45
CA ILE A 159 36.37 20.57 3.64
C ILE A 159 35.50 19.77 4.62
N ALA A 160 35.95 19.72 5.88
CA ALA A 160 35.16 19.10 6.93
C ALA A 160 33.77 19.72 6.99
N ASN A 161 32.74 18.87 6.98
CA ASN A 161 31.34 19.31 6.96
C ASN A 161 30.87 20.02 8.26
N GLY A 162 31.72 20.05 9.31
CA GLY A 162 31.39 20.63 10.60
C GLY A 162 30.40 19.83 11.44
N GLU A 163 29.87 18.78 10.86
CA GLU A 163 28.93 17.86 11.51
C GLU A 163 29.76 16.71 12.09
N SER A 164 30.12 16.77 13.36
CA SER A 164 30.70 15.62 14.07
C SER A 164 29.57 14.62 14.37
N ILE A 165 29.14 13.99 13.31
CA ILE A 165 28.01 13.06 13.38
C ILE A 165 28.55 11.70 13.82
N GLY A 166 28.49 11.42 15.11
CA GLY A 166 28.53 10.07 15.65
C GLY A 166 27.23 9.33 15.32
N PHE A 167 26.77 9.45 14.06
CA PHE A 167 25.59 8.74 13.60
C PHE A 167 25.92 7.27 13.43
N GLY A 168 25.18 6.43 14.10
CA GLY A 168 25.01 5.08 13.60
C GLY A 168 24.36 5.19 12.22
N ASP A 169 25.00 4.69 11.17
CA ASP A 169 24.49 4.73 9.79
C ASP A 169 23.15 3.98 9.64
N SER A 170 22.75 3.21 10.65
CA SER A 170 21.52 2.42 10.64
C SER A 170 21.05 2.04 12.04
N TYR A 171 19.74 1.87 12.19
CA TYR A 171 19.14 1.24 13.35
C TYR A 171 18.02 0.28 12.93
N THR A 172 17.69 -0.64 13.83
CA THR A 172 16.69 -1.68 13.61
C THR A 172 15.65 -1.67 14.72
N TYR A 173 14.45 -2.08 14.38
CA TYR A 173 13.37 -2.24 15.34
C TYR A 173 12.37 -3.31 14.90
N PHE A 174 11.64 -3.85 15.85
CA PHE A 174 10.47 -4.69 15.59
C PHE A 174 9.22 -3.83 15.56
N ASP A 175 8.30 -4.20 14.70
CA ASP A 175 7.03 -3.53 14.49
C ASP A 175 5.88 -4.54 14.53
N PHE A 176 4.77 -4.16 15.15
CA PHE A 176 3.58 -5.00 15.26
C PHE A 176 2.37 -4.25 14.74
N ALA A 177 1.51 -4.99 14.05
CA ALA A 177 0.24 -4.46 13.57
C ALA A 177 -0.89 -5.46 13.79
N GLY A 178 -2.12 -4.94 13.84
CA GLY A 178 -3.33 -5.75 13.96
C GLY A 178 -4.47 -5.11 13.17
N GLY A 179 -5.45 -5.93 12.81
CA GLY A 179 -6.60 -5.40 12.08
C GLY A 179 -7.78 -6.35 12.05
N VAL A 180 -8.91 -5.79 11.68
CA VAL A 180 -10.16 -6.50 11.43
C VAL A 180 -10.70 -6.12 10.07
N ALA A 181 -11.37 -7.06 9.39
CA ALA A 181 -12.00 -6.81 8.11
C ALA A 181 -13.28 -7.62 7.95
N VAL A 182 -14.19 -7.11 7.15
CA VAL A 182 -15.36 -7.84 6.66
C VAL A 182 -15.27 -7.85 5.13
N THR A 183 -15.40 -9.03 4.56
CA THR A 183 -15.42 -9.23 3.12
C THR A 183 -16.67 -10.01 2.75
N SER A 184 -17.45 -9.52 1.83
CA SER A 184 -18.72 -10.12 1.43
C SER A 184 -18.87 -10.14 -0.10
N ALA A 185 -19.21 -11.31 -0.65
CA ALA A 185 -19.53 -11.49 -2.05
C ALA A 185 -20.81 -12.35 -2.17
N PRO A 186 -21.96 -11.83 -1.75
CA PRO A 186 -23.23 -12.58 -1.76
C PRO A 186 -23.65 -12.96 -3.19
N SER A 187 -23.20 -12.21 -4.19
CA SER A 187 -23.49 -12.47 -5.61
C SER A 187 -22.34 -11.97 -6.49
N ASP A 188 -22.32 -12.37 -7.77
CA ASP A 188 -21.38 -11.85 -8.78
C ASP A 188 -21.64 -10.38 -9.14
N ARG A 189 -22.76 -9.83 -8.68
CA ARG A 189 -23.23 -8.47 -8.95
C ARG A 189 -22.90 -7.48 -7.83
N PHE A 190 -22.62 -8.00 -6.65
CA PHE A 190 -22.30 -7.17 -5.49
C PHE A 190 -21.19 -7.85 -4.67
N LYS A 191 -20.09 -7.13 -4.49
CA LYS A 191 -18.99 -7.53 -3.61
C LYS A 191 -18.55 -6.30 -2.82
N MET A 192 -18.13 -6.51 -1.59
CA MET A 192 -17.56 -5.45 -0.77
C MET A 192 -16.48 -6.00 0.16
N SER A 193 -15.55 -5.14 0.51
CA SER A 193 -14.55 -5.37 1.54
C SER A 193 -14.30 -4.08 2.29
N GLY A 194 -14.21 -4.17 3.61
CA GLY A 194 -13.88 -3.02 4.45
C GLY A 194 -13.26 -3.46 5.75
N GLY A 195 -12.47 -2.59 6.37
CA GLY A 195 -11.81 -2.94 7.61
C GLY A 195 -11.08 -1.77 8.25
N VAL A 196 -10.54 -2.07 9.43
CA VAL A 196 -9.71 -1.18 10.23
C VAL A 196 -8.42 -1.90 10.58
N ALA A 197 -7.30 -1.20 10.46
CA ALA A 197 -5.98 -1.71 10.86
C ALA A 197 -5.23 -0.66 11.67
N ALA A 198 -4.43 -1.13 12.62
CA ALA A 198 -3.52 -0.30 13.39
C ALA A 198 -2.10 -0.88 13.24
N PHE A 199 -1.16 -0.02 12.86
CA PHE A 199 0.26 -0.33 12.68
C PHE A 199 1.07 0.40 13.75
N HIS A 200 2.29 -0.05 13.98
CA HIS A 200 3.20 0.50 15.00
C HIS A 200 2.59 0.46 16.40
N LEU A 201 1.94 -0.66 16.75
CA LEU A 201 1.27 -0.84 18.04
C LEU A 201 2.22 -0.71 19.22
N ASN A 202 3.47 -1.16 19.05
CA ASN A 202 4.54 -1.06 20.05
C ASN A 202 5.25 0.30 20.06
N ARG A 203 4.93 1.22 19.13
CA ARG A 203 5.52 2.54 19.00
C ARG A 203 7.06 2.49 19.13
N PRO A 204 7.77 1.79 18.20
CA PRO A 204 9.20 1.57 18.32
C PRO A 204 9.95 2.91 18.33
N ARG A 205 11.13 2.91 18.98
CA ARG A 205 12.02 4.07 18.94
C ARG A 205 12.62 4.22 17.54
N ILE A 206 12.65 5.45 17.04
CA ILE A 206 13.15 5.81 15.71
C ILE A 206 14.16 6.94 15.87
N ASP A 207 15.42 6.60 16.10
CA ASP A 207 16.40 7.63 16.35
C ASP A 207 17.79 7.22 15.86
N PHE A 208 18.42 8.13 15.08
CA PHE A 208 19.79 8.01 14.64
C PHE A 208 20.78 8.63 15.64
N LEU A 209 20.33 9.47 16.58
CA LEU A 209 21.14 10.29 17.45
C LEU A 209 21.14 9.86 18.92
N GLY A 210 20.49 8.76 19.26
CA GLY A 210 20.33 8.29 20.65
C GLY A 210 19.23 9.04 21.44
N GLY A 211 18.31 9.72 20.75
CA GLY A 211 17.17 10.39 21.34
C GLY A 211 16.04 9.44 21.79
N THR A 212 14.88 9.98 22.04
CA THR A 212 13.72 9.25 22.58
C THR A 212 12.52 9.25 21.65
N ASP A 213 12.69 9.63 20.39
CA ASP A 213 11.62 9.74 19.42
C ASP A 213 10.99 8.37 19.14
N LYS A 214 9.67 8.34 19.08
CA LYS A 214 8.89 7.14 18.83
C LYS A 214 8.05 7.27 17.56
N LEU A 215 7.97 6.18 16.82
CA LEU A 215 7.10 6.11 15.67
C LEU A 215 5.64 6.25 16.11
N TYR A 216 4.89 7.12 15.45
CA TYR A 216 3.47 7.27 15.73
C TYR A 216 2.69 6.04 15.27
N MET A 217 1.74 5.61 16.08
CA MET A 217 0.77 4.61 15.67
C MET A 217 -0.01 5.12 14.47
N LYS A 218 -0.13 4.27 13.44
CA LYS A 218 -0.90 4.55 12.23
C LYS A 218 -2.19 3.75 12.28
N VAL A 219 -3.33 4.42 12.15
CA VAL A 219 -4.66 3.80 12.06
C VAL A 219 -5.22 4.06 10.67
N GLY A 220 -5.62 2.99 9.98
CA GLY A 220 -6.21 3.04 8.66
C GLY A 220 -7.60 2.42 8.64
N ILE A 221 -8.54 3.09 8.00
CA ILE A 221 -9.88 2.58 7.69
C ILE A 221 -9.96 2.48 6.17
N HIS A 222 -10.42 1.37 5.65
CA HIS A 222 -10.56 1.17 4.21
C HIS A 222 -11.89 0.54 3.83
N TRP A 223 -12.33 0.83 2.64
CA TRP A 223 -13.50 0.22 2.05
C TRP A 223 -13.40 0.17 0.52
N LYS A 224 -13.93 -0.91 -0.09
CA LYS A 224 -14.05 -1.12 -1.52
C LYS A 224 -15.36 -1.84 -1.82
N GLY A 225 -16.03 -1.44 -2.88
CA GLY A 225 -17.21 -2.11 -3.43
C GLY A 225 -17.02 -2.48 -4.89
N GLU A 226 -17.76 -3.48 -5.36
CA GLU A 226 -18.01 -3.78 -6.78
C GLU A 226 -19.51 -3.98 -6.95
N ILE A 227 -20.15 -3.13 -7.75
CA ILE A 227 -21.62 -3.04 -7.88
C ILE A 227 -21.96 -3.09 -9.36
N ALA A 228 -22.72 -4.09 -9.80
CA ALA A 228 -23.16 -4.20 -11.20
C ALA A 228 -24.13 -3.08 -11.57
N LEU A 229 -23.88 -2.40 -12.70
CA LEU A 229 -24.67 -1.25 -13.15
C LEU A 229 -26.04 -1.63 -13.75
N GLY A 230 -26.33 -2.91 -13.90
CA GLY A 230 -27.63 -3.40 -14.41
C GLY A 230 -27.76 -4.91 -14.30
N ALA A 231 -28.96 -5.44 -14.56
CA ALA A 231 -29.26 -6.87 -14.36
C ALA A 231 -28.37 -7.79 -15.22
N ASN A 232 -28.12 -7.40 -16.46
CA ASN A 232 -27.33 -8.15 -17.44
C ASN A 232 -26.11 -7.33 -17.90
N SER A 233 -25.66 -6.37 -17.09
CA SER A 233 -24.54 -5.51 -17.45
C SER A 233 -23.21 -6.17 -17.12
N ASN A 234 -22.27 -6.15 -18.06
CA ASN A 234 -20.88 -6.52 -17.85
C ASN A 234 -20.09 -5.41 -17.15
N ALA A 235 -20.69 -4.25 -16.90
CA ALA A 235 -20.07 -3.12 -16.24
C ALA A 235 -20.40 -3.11 -14.76
N LEU A 236 -19.35 -2.94 -13.92
CA LEU A 236 -19.47 -2.78 -12.48
C LEU A 236 -18.86 -1.44 -12.07
N LEU A 237 -19.54 -0.76 -11.17
CA LEU A 237 -19.00 0.40 -10.46
C LEU A 237 -18.08 -0.08 -9.34
N VAL A 238 -16.92 0.56 -9.20
CA VAL A 238 -15.90 0.19 -8.21
C VAL A 238 -15.56 1.42 -7.34
N PRO A 239 -16.43 1.77 -6.39
CA PRO A 239 -16.12 2.78 -5.40
C PRO A 239 -15.13 2.25 -4.37
N GLN A 240 -14.20 3.11 -3.93
CA GLN A 240 -13.19 2.78 -2.93
C GLN A 240 -12.78 4.01 -2.13
N ALA A 241 -12.48 3.80 -0.85
CA ALA A 241 -12.05 4.87 0.04
C ALA A 241 -11.10 4.32 1.11
N GLN A 242 -10.13 5.15 1.48
CA GLN A 242 -9.21 4.91 2.58
C GLN A 242 -9.03 6.20 3.39
N TYR A 243 -9.07 6.08 4.71
CA TYR A 243 -8.70 7.15 5.63
C TYR A 243 -7.59 6.67 6.54
N VAL A 244 -6.51 7.43 6.63
CA VAL A 244 -5.33 7.09 7.43
C VAL A 244 -5.01 8.25 8.37
N MET A 245 -4.68 7.90 9.61
CA MET A 245 -4.21 8.79 10.66
C MET A 245 -2.86 8.28 11.18
N GLN A 246 -1.85 9.15 11.24
CA GLN A 246 -0.55 8.85 11.84
C GLN A 246 0.03 10.11 12.51
N GLY A 247 0.01 10.13 13.82
CA GLY A 247 0.36 11.34 14.58
C GLY A 247 -0.53 12.52 14.20
N PRO A 248 0.04 13.67 13.79
CA PRO A 248 -0.72 14.82 13.32
C PRO A 248 -1.23 14.68 11.88
N ALA A 249 -0.68 13.74 11.11
CA ALA A 249 -1.00 13.58 9.71
C ALA A 249 -2.35 12.86 9.49
N ARG A 250 -3.08 13.33 8.49
CA ARG A 250 -4.37 12.78 8.06
C ARG A 250 -4.37 12.66 6.54
N MET A 251 -4.84 11.54 6.02
CA MET A 251 -4.96 11.30 4.59
C MET A 251 -6.32 10.68 4.29
N LEU A 252 -7.10 11.32 3.45
CA LEU A 252 -8.29 10.75 2.84
C LEU A 252 -7.99 10.49 1.36
N ASN A 253 -8.14 9.26 0.92
CA ASN A 253 -8.01 8.85 -0.46
C ASN A 253 -9.29 8.14 -0.87
N ALA A 254 -10.03 8.70 -1.81
CA ALA A 254 -11.29 8.15 -2.28
C ALA A 254 -11.36 8.17 -3.80
N GLY A 255 -12.02 7.20 -4.39
CA GLY A 255 -12.08 7.08 -5.83
C GLY A 255 -13.21 6.21 -6.34
N LEU A 256 -13.36 6.28 -7.65
CA LEU A 256 -14.37 5.57 -8.38
C LEU A 256 -13.78 5.00 -9.67
N GLY A 257 -14.13 3.74 -9.97
CA GLY A 257 -13.78 3.10 -11.21
C GLY A 257 -14.97 2.44 -11.87
N VAL A 258 -14.82 2.15 -13.14
CA VAL A 258 -15.74 1.28 -13.90
C VAL A 258 -14.94 0.06 -14.36
N LYS A 259 -15.33 -1.10 -13.87
CA LYS A 259 -14.81 -2.40 -14.29
C LYS A 259 -15.72 -2.96 -15.38
N TYR A 260 -15.16 -3.23 -16.54
CA TYR A 260 -15.87 -3.88 -17.65
C TYR A 260 -15.36 -5.31 -17.83
N LYS A 261 -16.25 -6.29 -17.69
CA LYS A 261 -15.96 -7.70 -17.95
C LYS A 261 -15.97 -7.95 -19.45
N LEU A 262 -14.79 -8.15 -20.03
CA LEU A 262 -14.61 -8.45 -21.45
C LEU A 262 -14.99 -9.91 -21.74
N GLN A 263 -14.76 -10.79 -20.76
CA GLN A 263 -15.02 -12.21 -20.85
C GLN A 263 -15.35 -12.76 -19.46
N GLU A 264 -16.44 -13.53 -19.37
CA GLU A 264 -16.76 -14.27 -18.15
C GLU A 264 -16.03 -15.62 -18.14
N ALA A 265 -15.68 -16.06 -16.93
CA ALA A 265 -15.10 -17.40 -16.78
C ALA A 265 -16.15 -18.47 -17.11
N SER A 266 -15.71 -19.51 -17.80
CA SER A 266 -16.54 -20.66 -18.11
C SER A 266 -16.97 -21.40 -16.83
N ARG A 267 -18.29 -21.59 -16.66
CA ARG A 267 -18.86 -22.23 -15.46
C ARG A 267 -18.63 -23.74 -15.40
N TYR A 268 -18.47 -24.40 -16.52
CA TYR A 268 -18.46 -25.86 -16.61
C TYR A 268 -17.15 -26.46 -17.15
N THR A 269 -16.52 -25.81 -18.11
CA THR A 269 -15.37 -26.39 -18.82
C THR A 269 -14.02 -25.92 -18.30
N GLY A 270 -13.98 -24.78 -17.57
CA GLY A 270 -12.72 -24.13 -17.16
C GLY A 270 -11.85 -23.62 -18.31
N TYR A 271 -12.37 -23.68 -19.55
CA TYR A 271 -11.63 -23.34 -20.78
C TYR A 271 -11.47 -21.83 -20.97
N GLN A 272 -12.43 -21.03 -20.47
CA GLN A 272 -12.35 -19.59 -20.55
C GLN A 272 -12.11 -18.99 -19.17
N SER A 273 -11.10 -18.16 -19.06
CA SER A 273 -10.78 -17.37 -17.86
C SER A 273 -11.44 -16.00 -17.91
N GLU A 274 -11.75 -15.43 -16.75
CA GLU A 274 -12.26 -14.05 -16.65
C GLU A 274 -11.22 -13.07 -17.20
N ARG A 275 -11.71 -12.10 -17.97
CA ARG A 275 -10.93 -10.93 -18.43
C ARG A 275 -11.69 -9.67 -18.13
N SER A 276 -11.06 -8.71 -17.53
CA SER A 276 -11.68 -7.43 -17.23
C SER A 276 -10.72 -6.26 -17.39
N LEU A 277 -11.29 -5.11 -17.69
CA LEU A 277 -10.63 -3.83 -17.77
C LEU A 277 -11.29 -2.90 -16.76
N THR A 278 -10.50 -2.23 -15.92
CA THR A 278 -11.02 -1.21 -15.00
C THR A 278 -10.31 0.11 -15.27
N LEU A 279 -11.09 1.14 -15.50
CA LEU A 279 -10.65 2.52 -15.59
C LEU A 279 -11.24 3.31 -14.44
N GLY A 280 -10.47 4.20 -13.83
CA GLY A 280 -10.97 4.98 -12.73
C GLY A 280 -10.08 6.15 -12.35
N GLY A 281 -10.56 6.91 -11.38
CA GLY A 281 -9.84 8.03 -10.78
C GLY A 281 -9.90 7.98 -9.26
N MET A 282 -8.87 8.55 -8.64
CA MET A 282 -8.76 8.72 -7.19
C MET A 282 -8.50 10.18 -6.88
N TYR A 283 -8.99 10.61 -5.74
CA TYR A 283 -8.70 11.91 -5.16
C TYR A 283 -8.12 11.75 -3.76
N ARG A 284 -6.90 12.19 -3.59
CA ARG A 284 -6.25 12.27 -2.28
C ARG A 284 -6.36 13.71 -1.79
N ALA A 285 -7.16 13.91 -0.76
CA ALA A 285 -7.58 15.22 -0.30
C ALA A 285 -6.39 16.16 0.01
N GLY A 286 -6.33 17.28 -0.71
CA GLY A 286 -5.29 18.30 -0.55
C GLY A 286 -3.90 17.91 -1.06
N ASP A 287 -3.75 16.78 -1.76
CA ASP A 287 -2.46 16.30 -2.25
C ASP A 287 -2.46 15.99 -3.75
N ALA A 288 -3.29 15.06 -4.22
CA ALA A 288 -3.24 14.62 -5.61
C ALA A 288 -4.59 14.19 -6.17
N VAL A 289 -4.73 14.31 -7.49
CA VAL A 289 -5.75 13.62 -8.29
C VAL A 289 -5.03 12.58 -9.14
N SER A 290 -5.58 11.37 -9.25
CA SER A 290 -4.95 10.35 -10.08
C SER A 290 -5.93 9.64 -10.98
N GLY A 291 -5.40 9.16 -12.11
CA GLY A 291 -6.08 8.24 -13.02
C GLY A 291 -5.43 6.87 -12.98
N TYR A 292 -6.23 5.80 -12.99
CA TYR A 292 -5.71 4.45 -13.02
C TYR A 292 -6.37 3.57 -14.07
N LEU A 293 -5.57 2.63 -14.55
CA LEU A 293 -5.95 1.54 -15.43
C LEU A 293 -5.59 0.22 -14.76
N ARG A 294 -6.52 -0.73 -14.69
CA ARG A 294 -6.26 -2.11 -14.25
C ARG A 294 -6.76 -3.09 -15.30
N ILE A 295 -5.95 -4.08 -15.61
CA ILE A 295 -6.24 -5.16 -16.55
C ILE A 295 -6.11 -6.46 -15.76
N ASP A 296 -7.18 -7.26 -15.75
CA ASP A 296 -7.18 -8.59 -15.15
C ASP A 296 -7.35 -9.64 -16.26
N ILE A 297 -6.41 -10.58 -16.34
CA ILE A 297 -6.43 -11.69 -17.31
C ILE A 297 -6.16 -12.98 -16.53
N ALA A 298 -7.18 -13.82 -16.40
CA ALA A 298 -7.10 -15.07 -15.65
C ALA A 298 -6.61 -14.84 -14.21
N SER A 299 -5.39 -15.28 -13.93
CA SER A 299 -4.75 -15.24 -12.61
C SER A 299 -3.90 -14.00 -12.40
N VAL A 300 -3.75 -13.13 -13.39
CA VAL A 300 -2.84 -11.97 -13.36
C VAL A 300 -3.64 -10.68 -13.44
N GLY A 301 -3.43 -9.79 -12.48
CA GLY A 301 -3.90 -8.41 -12.51
C GLY A 301 -2.73 -7.45 -12.60
N VAL A 302 -2.75 -6.54 -13.58
CA VAL A 302 -1.75 -5.47 -13.75
C VAL A 302 -2.45 -4.15 -13.63
N ALA A 303 -1.86 -3.21 -12.90
CA ALA A 303 -2.40 -1.87 -12.78
C ALA A 303 -1.32 -0.80 -12.91
N PHE A 304 -1.73 0.31 -13.50
CA PHE A 304 -0.96 1.53 -13.65
C PHE A 304 -1.76 2.68 -13.04
N ASN A 305 -1.09 3.54 -12.31
CA ASN A 305 -1.68 4.75 -11.78
C ASN A 305 -0.71 5.92 -11.98
N TYR A 306 -1.27 7.07 -12.27
CA TYR A 306 -0.51 8.32 -12.37
C TYR A 306 -1.19 9.40 -11.53
N ASP A 307 -0.46 9.94 -10.55
CA ASP A 307 -0.89 11.03 -9.70
C ASP A 307 -0.48 12.37 -10.31
N LEU A 308 -1.41 13.30 -10.39
CA LEU A 308 -1.18 14.72 -10.63
C LEU A 308 -1.17 15.43 -9.28
N ASN A 309 -0.08 16.11 -8.96
CA ASN A 309 0.05 16.86 -7.72
C ASN A 309 -0.78 18.15 -7.79
N VAL A 310 -1.72 18.30 -6.85
CA VAL A 310 -2.56 19.50 -6.69
C VAL A 310 -2.33 20.19 -5.34
N SER A 311 -1.29 19.77 -4.61
CA SER A 311 -0.92 20.33 -3.31
C SER A 311 -0.13 21.65 -3.46
N LYS A 312 0.24 22.21 -2.32
CA LYS A 312 1.14 23.39 -2.27
C LYS A 312 2.52 23.14 -2.88
N LEU A 313 2.88 21.89 -3.19
CA LEU A 313 4.11 21.52 -3.89
C LEU A 313 3.99 21.61 -5.42
N THR A 314 2.80 21.90 -5.97
CA THR A 314 2.58 22.01 -7.43
C THR A 314 3.60 22.93 -8.12
N PRO A 315 3.96 24.14 -7.57
CA PRO A 315 4.95 24.98 -8.22
C PRO A 315 6.35 24.36 -8.32
N ALA A 316 6.73 23.52 -7.35
CA ALA A 316 8.03 22.85 -7.34
C ALA A 316 8.02 21.56 -8.17
N SER A 317 6.90 20.86 -8.24
CA SER A 317 6.76 19.59 -8.95
C SER A 317 6.29 19.73 -10.39
N ASN A 318 5.92 20.95 -10.84
CA ASN A 318 5.27 21.19 -12.13
C ASN A 318 4.03 20.28 -12.35
N GLY A 319 3.31 19.97 -11.27
CA GLY A 319 2.15 19.08 -11.28
C GLY A 319 2.49 17.58 -11.36
N VAL A 320 3.75 17.20 -11.49
CA VAL A 320 4.16 15.79 -11.50
C VAL A 320 4.08 15.22 -10.07
N GLY A 321 3.21 14.27 -9.86
CA GLY A 321 3.00 13.61 -8.56
C GLY A 321 3.75 12.29 -8.45
N ALA A 322 3.07 11.18 -8.73
CA ALA A 322 3.66 9.85 -8.64
C ALA A 322 3.18 8.93 -9.75
N PHE A 323 4.04 7.97 -10.09
CA PHE A 323 3.72 6.84 -10.94
C PHE A 323 3.69 5.57 -10.09
N GLU A 324 2.68 4.72 -10.30
CA GLU A 324 2.58 3.39 -9.67
C GLU A 324 2.41 2.30 -10.72
N PHE A 325 3.14 1.22 -10.52
CA PHE A 325 2.98 -0.03 -11.24
C PHE A 325 2.71 -1.14 -10.24
N MET A 326 1.67 -1.93 -10.49
CA MET A 326 1.25 -2.98 -9.57
C MET A 326 0.92 -4.26 -10.33
N LEU A 327 1.35 -5.38 -9.78
CA LEU A 327 1.13 -6.71 -10.29
C LEU A 327 0.60 -7.60 -9.17
N ILE A 328 -0.51 -8.30 -9.43
CA ILE A 328 -1.04 -9.34 -8.56
C ILE A 328 -1.17 -10.63 -9.37
N TYR A 329 -0.62 -11.70 -8.85
CA TYR A 329 -0.85 -13.05 -9.34
C TYR A 329 -1.63 -13.85 -8.31
N THR A 330 -2.68 -14.53 -8.75
CA THR A 330 -3.51 -15.39 -7.90
C THR A 330 -3.57 -16.79 -8.50
N GLY A 331 -2.81 -17.72 -7.91
CA GLY A 331 -2.67 -19.10 -8.40
C GLY A 331 -3.60 -20.08 -7.72
N MET A 332 -3.92 -21.18 -8.41
CA MET A 332 -4.59 -22.35 -7.85
C MET A 332 -3.70 -23.58 -8.05
N TYR A 333 -3.44 -24.33 -6.98
CA TYR A 333 -2.63 -25.56 -7.06
C TYR A 333 -3.41 -26.77 -7.56
N SER A 334 -4.74 -26.70 -7.56
CA SER A 334 -5.57 -27.84 -7.91
C SER A 334 -6.72 -27.46 -8.84
N ASN A 335 -6.83 -28.17 -9.95
CA ASN A 335 -8.01 -28.11 -10.84
C ASN A 335 -9.34 -28.52 -10.15
N ARG A 336 -9.27 -29.09 -8.93
CA ARG A 336 -10.46 -29.48 -8.16
C ARG A 336 -11.33 -28.31 -7.74
N ASN A 337 -10.76 -27.12 -7.54
CA ASN A 337 -11.49 -25.95 -7.09
C ASN A 337 -11.99 -25.07 -8.24
N SER A 338 -11.54 -25.28 -9.48
CA SER A 338 -11.93 -24.48 -10.65
C SER A 338 -13.41 -24.57 -11.02
N ARG A 339 -14.10 -25.62 -10.58
CA ARG A 339 -15.51 -25.86 -10.94
C ARG A 339 -16.53 -25.05 -10.14
N ASN A 340 -16.17 -24.47 -8.98
CA ASN A 340 -17.16 -23.83 -8.09
C ASN A 340 -16.77 -22.47 -7.51
N ASP A 341 -15.55 -21.97 -7.67
CA ASP A 341 -15.05 -20.81 -6.93
C ASP A 341 -14.49 -19.68 -7.81
N ASN A 342 -15.07 -19.45 -8.98
CA ASN A 342 -14.75 -18.27 -9.84
C ASN A 342 -15.19 -16.92 -9.24
N LYS A 343 -15.07 -16.74 -7.93
CA LYS A 343 -15.45 -15.50 -7.25
C LYS A 343 -14.20 -14.86 -6.67
N SER A 344 -13.52 -14.07 -7.50
CA SER A 344 -12.46 -13.19 -7.03
C SER A 344 -13.05 -12.15 -6.08
N PHE A 345 -12.50 -12.06 -4.87
CA PHE A 345 -12.79 -10.97 -3.93
C PHE A 345 -11.97 -9.70 -4.23
N PHE A 346 -10.86 -9.81 -4.96
CA PHE A 346 -9.98 -8.69 -5.33
C PHE A 346 -9.41 -8.87 -6.74
#